data_7387fadd1c2e9cd107802b80ca3bdd53
#
_entry.id   7387fadd1c2e9cd107802b80ca3bdd53
#
_cell.length_a   1.000
_cell.length_b   1.000
_cell.length_c   1.000
_cell.angle_alpha   90.00
_cell.angle_beta   90.00
_cell.angle_gamma   90.00
#
_symmetry.space_group_name_H-M   'P 1'
#
loop_
_entity.id
_entity.type
_entity.pdbx_description
1 polymer ?
#
loop_
_entity_poly.entity_id
_entity_poly.type
_entity_poly.pdbx_seq_one_letter_code
_entity_poly.pdbx_strand_id
1 'polypeptide(L)'
;MTDKIDRPLATVILAISADGKIADAVRSPARFGSANDKAHLEQQVAASDAVLFGNGTLQAYGTTMRVISPELVKQREQQGKPPQPVQIVCSRSPQFDPNLRFFQQPVPRWLLTGPDSRHTALPSPLKNGQDAPSTRDEFSCGTGILPVHKRLIENGATSQFDRIIYAKTAGGEIDWIDAFQQLANFDIKRLAILGGGKLVASVLAAGLVDELWLTVCPLILGGADAPTPVEGEGFLADLAPKLQLLAVKQVGQEVFLHYRVDR
;
A
#
# COMPACT_ATOMS: atom_id res chain seq x y z
N MET A 1 27.84 1.55 -14.54
CA MET A 1 26.73 2.53 -14.49
C MET A 1 25.49 1.72 -14.17
N THR A 2 25.03 1.74 -12.93
CA THR A 2 23.76 1.12 -12.58
C THR A 2 22.66 2.03 -13.11
N ASP A 3 21.87 1.53 -14.05
CA ASP A 3 20.68 2.22 -14.52
C ASP A 3 19.83 2.59 -13.33
N LYS A 4 19.72 3.88 -13.08
CA LYS A 4 18.90 4.42 -11.99
C LYS A 4 17.44 4.13 -12.38
N ILE A 5 16.88 3.07 -11.80
CA ILE A 5 15.47 2.73 -12.01
C ILE A 5 14.67 3.96 -11.64
N ASP A 6 13.92 4.52 -12.58
CA ASP A 6 12.99 5.62 -12.29
C ASP A 6 11.84 5.04 -11.46
N ARG A 7 11.82 5.37 -10.17
CA ARG A 7 10.88 4.83 -9.20
C ARG A 7 10.58 5.86 -8.09
N PRO A 8 9.46 5.74 -7.41
CA PRO A 8 9.16 6.56 -6.24
C PRO A 8 10.23 6.45 -5.15
N LEU A 9 10.52 7.55 -4.47
CA LEU A 9 11.18 7.53 -3.18
C LEU A 9 10.18 6.98 -2.16
N ALA A 10 10.54 5.86 -1.52
CA ALA A 10 9.67 5.14 -0.61
C ALA A 10 10.08 5.34 0.85
N THR A 11 9.16 5.82 1.65
CA THR A 11 9.34 6.04 3.09
C THR A 11 8.38 5.15 3.87
N VAL A 12 8.90 4.26 4.70
CA VAL A 12 8.09 3.49 5.67
C VAL A 12 7.84 4.36 6.91
N ILE A 13 6.59 4.39 7.38
CA ILE A 13 6.19 5.21 8.54
C ILE A 13 5.36 4.34 9.47
N LEU A 14 5.87 4.05 10.66
CA LEU A 14 5.24 3.15 11.63
C LEU A 14 5.38 3.67 13.05
N ALA A 15 4.32 3.46 13.86
CA ALA A 15 4.39 3.53 15.31
C ALA A 15 4.62 2.11 15.86
N ILE A 16 5.49 2.01 16.86
CA ILE A 16 5.81 0.75 17.54
C ILE A 16 5.72 0.92 19.05
N SER A 17 5.40 -0.17 19.75
CA SER A 17 5.59 -0.25 21.20
C SER A 17 7.09 -0.25 21.56
N ALA A 18 7.42 -0.01 22.82
CA ALA A 18 8.81 -0.01 23.30
C ALA A 18 9.51 -1.38 23.11
N ASP A 19 8.74 -2.46 23.01
CA ASP A 19 9.21 -3.83 22.71
C ASP A 19 9.07 -4.19 21.20
N GLY A 20 8.86 -3.21 20.31
CA GLY A 20 8.95 -3.37 18.86
C GLY A 20 7.72 -3.98 18.19
N LYS A 21 6.53 -3.86 18.75
CA LYS A 21 5.29 -4.38 18.15
C LYS A 21 4.50 -3.28 17.44
N ILE A 22 3.90 -3.59 16.28
CA ILE A 22 3.02 -2.67 15.53
C ILE A 22 1.52 -2.89 15.84
N ALA A 23 1.17 -3.96 16.51
CA ALA A 23 -0.17 -4.27 17.02
C ALA A 23 -0.06 -5.34 18.11
N ASP A 24 -1.16 -5.60 18.83
CA ASP A 24 -1.26 -6.69 19.79
C ASP A 24 -1.36 -8.08 19.12
N ALA A 25 -1.39 -9.14 19.93
CA ALA A 25 -1.45 -10.53 19.45
C ALA A 25 -2.72 -10.86 18.63
N VAL A 26 -3.84 -10.13 18.86
CA VAL A 26 -5.08 -10.30 18.09
C VAL A 26 -5.15 -9.36 16.87
N ARG A 27 -4.06 -8.64 16.59
CA ARG A 27 -3.92 -7.70 15.45
C ARG A 27 -4.96 -6.58 15.45
N SER A 28 -5.32 -6.10 16.65
CA SER A 28 -6.17 -4.92 16.80
C SER A 28 -5.51 -3.69 16.15
N PRO A 29 -6.32 -2.69 15.71
CA PRO A 29 -5.76 -1.45 15.19
C PRO A 29 -4.80 -0.81 16.20
N ALA A 30 -3.58 -0.52 15.80
CA ALA A 30 -2.59 0.17 16.63
C ALA A 30 -3.04 1.63 16.87
N ARG A 31 -3.73 1.86 17.98
CA ARG A 31 -4.22 3.19 18.38
C ARG A 31 -3.50 3.69 19.64
N PHE A 32 -2.24 3.28 19.78
CA PHE A 32 -1.43 3.63 20.96
C PHE A 32 -0.52 4.85 20.71
N GLY A 33 -0.41 5.32 19.48
CA GLY A 33 0.26 6.59 19.16
C GLY A 33 -0.54 7.78 19.69
N SER A 34 0.16 8.82 20.14
CA SER A 34 -0.43 10.04 20.68
C SER A 34 -0.99 10.94 19.55
N ALA A 35 -1.53 12.09 19.95
CA ALA A 35 -1.90 13.16 19.01
C ALA A 35 -0.67 13.67 18.22
N ASN A 36 0.53 13.63 18.82
CA ASN A 36 1.77 14.05 18.15
C ASN A 36 2.20 13.03 17.08
N ASP A 37 2.10 11.73 17.38
CA ASP A 37 2.34 10.66 16.40
C ASP A 37 1.35 10.77 15.23
N LYS A 38 0.07 10.96 15.52
CA LYS A 38 -0.94 11.15 14.48
C LYS A 38 -0.67 12.38 13.62
N ALA A 39 -0.27 13.51 14.21
CA ALA A 39 0.09 14.72 13.47
C ALA A 39 1.34 14.51 12.62
N HIS A 40 2.35 13.80 13.14
CA HIS A 40 3.54 13.42 12.38
C HIS A 40 3.18 12.52 11.19
N LEU A 41 2.38 11.48 11.40
CA LEU A 41 1.90 10.61 10.34
C LEU A 41 1.16 11.41 9.26
N GLU A 42 0.28 12.33 9.66
CA GLU A 42 -0.44 13.19 8.71
C GLU A 42 0.50 14.07 7.89
N GLN A 43 1.55 14.62 8.49
CA GLN A 43 2.59 15.40 7.79
C GLN A 43 3.31 14.55 6.74
N GLN A 44 3.70 13.31 7.07
CA GLN A 44 4.37 12.41 6.13
C GLN A 44 3.43 12.00 4.98
N VAL A 45 2.16 11.72 5.29
CA VAL A 45 1.12 11.46 4.29
C VAL A 45 0.91 12.66 3.38
N ALA A 46 0.87 13.88 3.95
CA ALA A 46 0.73 15.12 3.19
C ALA A 46 1.94 15.39 2.26
N ALA A 47 3.13 14.99 2.63
CA ALA A 47 4.33 15.14 1.80
C ALA A 47 4.37 14.15 0.61
N SER A 48 3.60 13.07 0.66
CA SER A 48 3.62 11.97 -0.31
C SER A 48 2.62 12.18 -1.46
N ASP A 49 2.87 11.55 -2.62
CA ASP A 49 1.94 11.54 -3.76
C ASP A 49 0.95 10.38 -3.62
N ALA A 50 1.42 9.27 -3.02
CA ALA A 50 0.60 8.11 -2.71
C ALA A 50 0.96 7.49 -1.36
N VAL A 51 0.01 6.72 -0.83
CA VAL A 51 0.13 5.96 0.40
C VAL A 51 -0.15 4.50 0.09
N LEU A 52 0.76 3.60 0.46
CA LEU A 52 0.65 2.14 0.23
C LEU A 52 0.47 1.41 1.56
N PHE A 53 -0.49 0.52 1.62
CA PHE A 53 -0.74 -0.35 2.78
C PHE A 53 -1.36 -1.68 2.37
N GLY A 54 -1.15 -2.71 3.18
CA GLY A 54 -1.67 -4.04 2.93
C GLY A 54 -3.16 -4.19 3.27
N ASN A 55 -3.84 -5.17 2.66
CA ASN A 55 -5.22 -5.50 2.97
C ASN A 55 -5.43 -5.83 4.46
N GLY A 56 -4.46 -6.51 5.11
CA GLY A 56 -4.54 -6.75 6.56
C GLY A 56 -4.66 -5.46 7.38
N THR A 57 -3.91 -4.42 7.02
CA THR A 57 -4.01 -3.09 7.63
C THR A 57 -5.38 -2.47 7.34
N LEU A 58 -5.87 -2.57 6.09
CA LEU A 58 -7.21 -2.06 5.76
C LEU A 58 -8.29 -2.75 6.58
N GLN A 59 -8.26 -4.07 6.69
CA GLN A 59 -9.24 -4.83 7.48
C GLN A 59 -9.20 -4.46 8.97
N ALA A 60 -8.00 -4.31 9.54
CA ALA A 60 -7.85 -3.93 10.95
C ALA A 60 -8.42 -2.53 11.24
N TYR A 61 -8.13 -1.55 10.40
CA TYR A 61 -8.53 -0.15 10.64
C TYR A 61 -9.89 0.22 10.04
N GLY A 62 -10.33 -0.44 8.97
CA GLY A 62 -11.54 -0.12 8.20
C GLY A 62 -11.47 1.23 7.48
N THR A 63 -10.33 1.92 7.53
CA THR A 63 -10.15 3.30 7.07
C THR A 63 -8.69 3.56 6.71
N THR A 64 -8.39 4.71 6.11
CA THR A 64 -7.03 5.17 5.85
C THR A 64 -6.77 6.55 6.45
N MET A 65 -5.49 6.90 6.58
CA MET A 65 -5.09 8.24 7.00
C MET A 65 -5.33 9.25 5.87
N ARG A 66 -6.09 10.30 6.15
CA ARG A 66 -6.32 11.42 5.25
C ARG A 66 -5.56 12.65 5.74
N VAL A 67 -5.28 13.56 4.83
CA VAL A 67 -4.85 14.92 5.19
C VAL A 67 -6.10 15.71 5.56
N ILE A 68 -6.23 16.09 6.83
CA ILE A 68 -7.37 16.84 7.37
C ILE A 68 -6.99 18.24 7.85
N SER A 69 -5.70 18.49 8.17
CA SER A 69 -5.20 19.84 8.52
C SER A 69 -5.35 20.77 7.31
N PRO A 70 -6.07 21.89 7.44
CA PRO A 70 -6.23 22.86 6.35
C PRO A 70 -4.89 23.40 5.85
N GLU A 71 -3.91 23.53 6.74
CA GLU A 71 -2.57 24.02 6.42
C GLU A 71 -1.84 23.05 5.51
N LEU A 72 -1.91 21.75 5.82
CA LEU A 72 -1.29 20.70 5.00
C LEU A 72 -1.99 20.55 3.65
N VAL A 73 -3.32 20.64 3.61
CA VAL A 73 -4.08 20.66 2.34
C VAL A 73 -3.63 21.83 1.49
N LYS A 74 -3.59 23.05 2.04
CA LYS A 74 -3.14 24.26 1.34
C LYS A 74 -1.69 24.13 0.86
N GLN A 75 -0.81 23.55 1.67
CA GLN A 75 0.58 23.30 1.28
C GLN A 75 0.68 22.34 0.08
N ARG A 76 -0.14 21.27 0.03
CA ARG A 76 -0.21 20.37 -1.11
C ARG A 76 -0.64 21.10 -2.38
N GLU A 77 -1.71 21.90 -2.31
CA GLU A 77 -2.24 22.68 -3.43
C GLU A 77 -1.20 23.68 -3.95
N GLN A 78 -0.47 24.36 -3.07
CA GLN A 78 0.63 25.26 -3.44
C GLN A 78 1.79 24.55 -4.16
N GLN A 79 1.96 23.24 -3.90
CA GLN A 79 2.94 22.39 -4.59
C GLN A 79 2.37 21.78 -5.89
N GLY A 80 1.16 22.14 -6.30
CA GLY A 80 0.48 21.57 -7.47
C GLY A 80 0.00 20.13 -7.27
N LYS A 81 -0.10 19.65 -6.01
CA LYS A 81 -0.58 18.32 -5.68
C LYS A 81 -2.08 18.34 -5.41
N PRO A 82 -2.79 17.22 -5.68
CA PRO A 82 -4.17 17.06 -5.25
C PRO A 82 -4.30 17.20 -3.72
N PRO A 83 -5.46 17.63 -3.19
CA PRO A 83 -5.70 17.78 -1.75
C PRO A 83 -5.41 16.50 -0.94
N GLN A 84 -5.63 15.34 -1.54
CA GLN A 84 -5.38 14.04 -0.94
C GLN A 84 -4.39 13.23 -1.77
N PRO A 85 -3.44 12.51 -1.16
CA PRO A 85 -2.62 11.52 -1.85
C PRO A 85 -3.47 10.32 -2.27
N VAL A 86 -3.03 9.61 -3.31
CA VAL A 86 -3.64 8.36 -3.74
C VAL A 86 -3.49 7.31 -2.64
N GLN A 87 -4.57 6.60 -2.31
CA GLN A 87 -4.56 5.51 -1.35
C GLN A 87 -4.49 4.17 -2.09
N ILE A 88 -3.38 3.48 -1.95
CA ILE A 88 -3.09 2.22 -2.66
C ILE A 88 -3.20 1.06 -1.69
N VAL A 89 -4.17 0.17 -1.92
CA VAL A 89 -4.29 -1.08 -1.18
C VAL A 89 -3.54 -2.18 -1.92
N CYS A 90 -2.60 -2.84 -1.26
CA CYS A 90 -1.97 -4.04 -1.79
C CYS A 90 -2.73 -5.28 -1.31
N SER A 91 -3.29 -6.05 -2.25
CA SER A 91 -4.04 -7.27 -1.93
C SER A 91 -3.92 -8.30 -3.04
N ARG A 92 -3.76 -9.58 -2.65
CA ARG A 92 -3.83 -10.71 -3.59
C ARG A 92 -5.27 -11.02 -4.03
N SER A 93 -6.25 -10.75 -3.16
CA SER A 93 -7.67 -10.90 -3.47
C SER A 93 -8.28 -9.53 -3.79
N PRO A 94 -9.09 -9.42 -4.86
CA PRO A 94 -9.83 -8.20 -5.17
C PRO A 94 -11.12 -8.08 -4.36
N GLN A 95 -11.39 -9.00 -3.43
CA GLN A 95 -12.60 -9.01 -2.63
C GLN A 95 -12.42 -8.15 -1.38
N PHE A 96 -13.28 -7.18 -1.21
CA PHE A 96 -13.32 -6.26 -0.07
C PHE A 96 -14.75 -6.14 0.44
N ASP A 97 -14.90 -5.91 1.75
CA ASP A 97 -16.19 -5.51 2.32
C ASP A 97 -16.52 -4.09 1.84
N PRO A 98 -17.60 -3.91 1.07
CA PRO A 98 -18.00 -2.60 0.54
C PRO A 98 -18.40 -1.61 1.63
N ASN A 99 -18.72 -2.08 2.83
CA ASN A 99 -19.15 -1.25 3.95
C ASN A 99 -17.97 -0.64 4.72
N LEU A 100 -16.71 -1.02 4.42
CA LEU A 100 -15.56 -0.39 5.04
C LEU A 100 -15.61 1.13 4.84
N ARG A 101 -15.41 1.86 5.92
CA ARG A 101 -15.38 3.32 5.89
C ARG A 101 -14.39 3.89 4.87
N PHE A 102 -13.34 3.14 4.57
CA PHE A 102 -12.36 3.46 3.52
C PHE A 102 -13.03 3.84 2.19
N PHE A 103 -14.05 3.07 1.76
CA PHE A 103 -14.74 3.31 0.50
C PHE A 103 -15.69 4.52 0.51
N GLN A 104 -15.96 5.06 1.69
CA GLN A 104 -16.77 6.27 1.88
C GLN A 104 -15.91 7.53 2.04
N GLN A 105 -14.58 7.39 2.18
CA GLN A 105 -13.67 8.53 2.33
C GLN A 105 -13.46 9.25 0.99
N PRO A 106 -13.39 10.59 0.95
CA PRO A 106 -13.14 11.35 -0.27
C PRO A 106 -11.65 11.36 -0.64
N VAL A 107 -11.13 10.21 -1.04
CA VAL A 107 -9.73 10.01 -1.43
C VAL A 107 -9.66 9.20 -2.73
N PRO A 108 -8.67 9.45 -3.60
CA PRO A 108 -8.41 8.55 -4.73
C PRO A 108 -7.96 7.17 -4.22
N ARG A 109 -8.54 6.09 -4.76
CA ARG A 109 -8.29 4.71 -4.33
C ARG A 109 -7.77 3.86 -5.46
N TRP A 110 -6.62 3.25 -5.27
CA TRP A 110 -6.05 2.29 -6.22
C TRP A 110 -5.87 0.93 -5.57
N LEU A 111 -5.98 -0.11 -6.38
CA LEU A 111 -5.68 -1.49 -5.98
C LEU A 111 -4.37 -1.93 -6.67
N LEU A 112 -3.41 -2.39 -5.90
CA LEU A 112 -2.22 -3.07 -6.40
C LEU A 112 -2.37 -4.57 -6.15
N THR A 113 -2.31 -5.36 -7.21
CA THR A 113 -2.57 -6.81 -7.15
C THR A 113 -1.76 -7.58 -8.20
N GLY A 114 -1.68 -8.89 -8.05
CA GLY A 114 -1.09 -9.77 -9.07
C GLY A 114 -2.07 -10.09 -10.20
N PRO A 115 -1.57 -10.63 -11.35
CA PRO A 115 -2.39 -10.94 -12.52
C PRO A 115 -3.44 -12.03 -12.27
N ASP A 116 -3.21 -12.95 -11.34
CA ASP A 116 -4.10 -14.07 -11.05
C ASP A 116 -5.45 -13.65 -10.45
N SER A 117 -5.51 -12.46 -9.86
CA SER A 117 -6.75 -11.90 -9.34
C SER A 117 -7.79 -11.58 -10.43
N ARG A 118 -7.41 -11.56 -11.71
CA ARG A 118 -8.32 -11.42 -12.85
C ARG A 118 -9.27 -12.63 -12.98
N HIS A 119 -8.81 -13.83 -12.58
CA HIS A 119 -9.57 -15.07 -12.73
C HIS A 119 -10.54 -15.34 -11.57
N THR A 120 -10.31 -14.75 -10.39
CA THR A 120 -11.18 -14.93 -9.22
C THR A 120 -12.43 -14.04 -9.24
N ALA A 121 -12.51 -13.09 -10.18
CA ALA A 121 -13.66 -12.19 -10.34
C ALA A 121 -14.79 -12.73 -11.22
N LEU A 122 -14.64 -13.91 -11.84
CA LEU A 122 -15.67 -14.56 -12.63
C LEU A 122 -16.47 -15.52 -11.74
N PRO A 123 -17.81 -15.39 -11.65
CA PRO A 123 -18.64 -16.42 -11.07
C PRO A 123 -18.47 -17.69 -11.93
N SER A 124 -18.24 -18.84 -11.29
CA SER A 124 -18.22 -20.12 -11.97
C SER A 124 -19.50 -20.28 -12.78
N PRO A 125 -19.44 -20.65 -14.08
CA PRO A 125 -20.65 -20.91 -14.85
C PRO A 125 -21.41 -22.06 -14.18
N LEU A 126 -22.67 -21.80 -13.82
CA LEU A 126 -23.59 -22.81 -13.39
C LEU A 126 -23.65 -23.91 -14.47
N LYS A 127 -23.23 -25.13 -14.11
CA LYS A 127 -23.45 -26.31 -14.92
C LYS A 127 -24.96 -26.57 -14.99
N ASN A 128 -25.61 -26.09 -16.01
CA ASN A 128 -26.87 -26.68 -16.49
C ASN A 128 -26.75 -26.85 -17.99
N GLY A 129 -26.81 -28.11 -18.40
CA GLY A 129 -26.83 -28.50 -19.80
C GLY A 129 -28.14 -28.12 -20.45
N GLN A 130 -28.06 -27.74 -21.67
CA GLN A 130 -28.83 -28.19 -22.86
C GLN A 130 -28.79 -27.11 -23.93
N ASP A 131 -28.42 -27.58 -25.12
CA ASP A 131 -28.79 -27.13 -26.48
C ASP A 131 -28.24 -25.78 -26.99
N ALA A 132 -27.29 -25.93 -27.91
CA ALA A 132 -26.93 -24.93 -28.89
C ALA A 132 -27.96 -24.81 -30.02
N PRO A 133 -28.11 -23.67 -30.66
CA PRO A 133 -28.04 -23.65 -32.11
C PRO A 133 -26.92 -22.76 -32.64
N SER A 134 -26.28 -23.28 -33.68
CA SER A 134 -25.27 -22.64 -34.50
C SER A 134 -25.86 -21.50 -35.32
N THR A 135 -25.28 -20.32 -35.30
CA THR A 135 -25.26 -19.42 -36.43
C THR A 135 -23.89 -18.80 -36.57
N ARG A 136 -23.27 -19.08 -37.70
CA ARG A 136 -22.11 -18.35 -38.23
C ARG A 136 -22.61 -16.96 -38.62
N ASP A 137 -21.85 -15.92 -38.24
CA ASP A 137 -21.76 -14.71 -39.02
C ASP A 137 -20.44 -14.00 -38.83
N GLU A 138 -19.91 -13.63 -39.91
CA GLU A 138 -18.74 -13.04 -40.48
C GLU A 138 -17.93 -12.03 -39.68
N PHE A 139 -16.61 -12.19 -39.85
CA PHE A 139 -15.54 -11.25 -39.51
C PHE A 139 -15.72 -9.91 -40.22
N SER A 140 -15.71 -8.83 -39.46
CA SER A 140 -15.33 -7.50 -39.92
C SER A 140 -14.12 -7.01 -39.12
N CYS A 141 -13.02 -6.84 -39.84
CA CYS A 141 -11.77 -6.31 -39.33
C CYS A 141 -11.88 -4.78 -39.19
N GLY A 142 -11.97 -4.30 -37.96
CA GLY A 142 -11.88 -2.88 -37.63
C GLY A 142 -10.77 -2.65 -36.62
N THR A 143 -9.66 -2.07 -37.09
CA THR A 143 -8.54 -1.61 -36.27
C THR A 143 -8.95 -0.46 -35.38
N GLY A 144 -9.32 -0.75 -34.15
CA GLY A 144 -9.57 0.23 -33.12
C GLY A 144 -9.01 -0.30 -31.79
N ILE A 145 -7.80 0.15 -31.42
CA ILE A 145 -7.25 -0.08 -30.10
C ILE A 145 -8.10 0.69 -29.08
N LEU A 146 -9.13 0.04 -28.55
CA LEU A 146 -9.84 0.56 -27.38
C LEU A 146 -9.01 0.33 -26.14
N PRO A 147 -8.83 1.34 -25.27
CA PRO A 147 -8.06 1.17 -24.04
C PRO A 147 -8.71 0.09 -23.18
N VAL A 148 -7.90 -0.89 -22.77
CA VAL A 148 -8.26 -2.05 -21.94
C VAL A 148 -8.86 -1.66 -20.59
N HIS A 149 -8.81 -0.39 -20.22
CA HIS A 149 -9.28 0.16 -18.96
C HIS A 149 -10.82 0.16 -18.74
N LYS A 150 -11.63 0.07 -19.79
CA LYS A 150 -13.09 0.25 -19.64
C LYS A 150 -13.88 -1.03 -19.38
N ARG A 151 -13.28 -2.21 -19.59
CA ARG A 151 -13.99 -3.51 -19.52
C ARG A 151 -13.93 -4.22 -18.16
N LEU A 152 -13.10 -3.78 -17.21
CA LEU A 152 -12.92 -4.44 -15.91
C LEU A 152 -13.69 -3.78 -14.76
N ILE A 153 -14.35 -2.66 -15.00
CA ILE A 153 -15.13 -1.91 -13.99
C ILE A 153 -16.53 -2.51 -13.77
N GLU A 154 -16.98 -3.45 -14.63
CA GLU A 154 -18.35 -3.94 -14.61
C GLU A 154 -18.63 -5.10 -13.63
N ASN A 155 -17.63 -5.64 -12.94
CA ASN A 155 -17.83 -6.71 -11.95
C ASN A 155 -17.64 -6.18 -10.52
N GLY A 156 -18.73 -5.96 -9.84
CA GLY A 156 -19.00 -5.47 -8.47
C GLY A 156 -17.89 -5.35 -7.42
N ALA A 157 -16.87 -6.18 -7.41
CA ALA A 157 -15.86 -6.18 -6.35
C ALA A 157 -14.72 -5.14 -6.54
N THR A 158 -14.47 -4.71 -7.77
CA THR A 158 -13.40 -3.76 -8.11
C THR A 158 -13.91 -2.36 -8.49
N SER A 159 -15.23 -2.19 -8.61
CA SER A 159 -15.87 -0.90 -8.96
C SER A 159 -15.62 0.23 -7.97
N GLN A 160 -15.11 -0.09 -6.77
CA GLN A 160 -14.81 0.85 -5.70
C GLN A 160 -13.43 1.51 -5.80
N PHE A 161 -12.58 1.05 -6.73
CA PHE A 161 -11.26 1.60 -6.98
C PHE A 161 -11.24 2.40 -8.28
N ASP A 162 -10.61 3.57 -8.23
CA ASP A 162 -10.45 4.44 -9.39
C ASP A 162 -9.46 3.85 -10.40
N ARG A 163 -8.55 2.96 -9.92
CA ARG A 163 -7.54 2.29 -10.74
C ARG A 163 -7.13 0.95 -10.14
N ILE A 164 -6.82 -0.01 -11.01
CA ILE A 164 -6.18 -1.27 -10.63
C ILE A 164 -4.84 -1.36 -11.34
N ILE A 165 -3.79 -1.65 -10.56
CA ILE A 165 -2.43 -1.90 -11.03
C ILE A 165 -2.19 -3.40 -10.91
N TYR A 166 -1.93 -4.05 -12.02
CA TYR A 166 -1.54 -5.45 -12.07
C TYR A 166 -0.01 -5.52 -12.17
N ALA A 167 0.65 -5.74 -11.03
CA ALA A 167 2.08 -6.00 -11.02
C ALA A 167 2.36 -7.44 -11.46
N LYS A 168 3.51 -7.67 -12.08
CA LYS A 168 4.01 -9.03 -12.34
C LYS A 168 4.15 -9.80 -11.03
N THR A 169 4.18 -11.11 -11.12
CA THR A 169 4.44 -11.99 -9.98
C THR A 169 5.67 -12.84 -10.25
N ALA A 170 6.48 -13.01 -9.21
CA ALA A 170 7.60 -13.93 -9.19
C ALA A 170 7.37 -14.92 -8.04
N GLY A 171 7.28 -16.22 -8.33
CA GLY A 171 6.96 -17.24 -7.31
C GLY A 171 5.60 -17.05 -6.60
N GLY A 172 4.62 -16.40 -7.25
CA GLY A 172 3.31 -16.10 -6.66
C GLY A 172 3.25 -14.84 -5.80
N GLU A 173 4.38 -14.17 -5.58
CA GLU A 173 4.47 -12.89 -4.87
C GLU A 173 4.60 -11.72 -5.85
N ILE A 174 4.24 -10.51 -5.42
CA ILE A 174 4.33 -9.31 -6.25
C ILE A 174 5.79 -9.00 -6.58
N ASP A 175 6.07 -8.79 -7.87
CA ASP A 175 7.31 -8.17 -8.32
C ASP A 175 7.27 -6.67 -7.99
N TRP A 176 7.93 -6.30 -6.90
CA TRP A 176 7.95 -4.93 -6.42
C TRP A 176 8.70 -3.98 -7.35
N ILE A 177 9.68 -4.46 -8.13
CA ILE A 177 10.39 -3.63 -9.12
C ILE A 177 9.40 -3.20 -10.20
N ASP A 178 8.64 -4.15 -10.75
CA ASP A 178 7.60 -3.87 -11.74
C ASP A 178 6.50 -2.97 -11.15
N ALA A 179 6.06 -3.22 -9.91
CA ALA A 179 5.06 -2.39 -9.24
C ALA A 179 5.52 -0.94 -9.10
N PHE A 180 6.76 -0.71 -8.65
CA PHE A 180 7.31 0.64 -8.47
C PHE A 180 7.53 1.37 -9.79
N GLN A 181 7.96 0.66 -10.85
CA GLN A 181 8.05 1.24 -12.19
C GLN A 181 6.68 1.69 -12.70
N GLN A 182 5.64 0.87 -12.50
CA GLN A 182 4.27 1.27 -12.85
C GLN A 182 3.79 2.49 -12.07
N LEU A 183 4.10 2.58 -10.77
CA LEU A 183 3.78 3.76 -9.95
C LEU A 183 4.49 5.03 -10.48
N ALA A 184 5.77 4.93 -10.87
CA ALA A 184 6.51 6.03 -11.48
C ALA A 184 5.86 6.50 -12.80
N ASN A 185 5.41 5.58 -13.64
CA ASN A 185 4.69 5.89 -14.88
C ASN A 185 3.36 6.63 -14.64
N PHE A 186 2.82 6.58 -13.43
CA PHE A 186 1.66 7.36 -13.00
C PHE A 186 2.04 8.63 -12.21
N ASP A 187 3.27 9.11 -12.37
CA ASP A 187 3.82 10.31 -11.74
C ASP A 187 3.83 10.28 -10.20
N ILE A 188 3.85 9.08 -9.60
CA ILE A 188 4.09 8.91 -8.17
C ILE A 188 5.59 9.02 -7.91
N LYS A 189 6.02 10.11 -7.30
CA LYS A 189 7.43 10.39 -6.98
C LYS A 189 7.79 10.08 -5.53
N ARG A 190 6.84 10.20 -4.62
CA ARG A 190 7.00 9.95 -3.18
C ARG A 190 5.90 9.02 -2.70
N LEU A 191 6.30 7.88 -2.15
CA LEU A 191 5.42 6.83 -1.67
C LEU A 191 5.57 6.66 -0.15
N ALA A 192 4.52 6.91 0.62
CA ALA A 192 4.45 6.54 2.03
C ALA A 192 3.98 5.10 2.16
N ILE A 193 4.66 4.28 2.96
CA ILE A 193 4.28 2.88 3.24
C ILE A 193 3.86 2.79 4.71
N LEU A 194 2.59 2.50 4.97
CA LEU A 194 2.00 2.49 6.31
C LEU A 194 1.83 1.07 6.91
N GLY A 195 2.51 0.08 6.32
CA GLY A 195 2.48 -1.30 6.84
C GLY A 195 1.45 -2.18 6.10
N GLY A 196 1.09 -3.45 6.52
CA GLY A 196 1.65 -4.23 7.63
C GLY A 196 3.06 -4.79 7.43
N GLY A 197 3.52 -5.46 8.45
CA GLY A 197 4.90 -5.93 8.51
C GLY A 197 5.34 -6.84 7.37
N LYS A 198 4.45 -7.68 6.83
CA LYS A 198 4.76 -8.53 5.65
C LYS A 198 4.98 -7.70 4.38
N LEU A 199 4.19 -6.63 4.18
CA LEU A 199 4.37 -5.73 3.04
C LEU A 199 5.68 -4.98 3.18
N VAL A 200 5.99 -4.45 4.35
CA VAL A 200 7.26 -3.76 4.62
C VAL A 200 8.44 -4.70 4.38
N ALA A 201 8.38 -5.93 4.88
CA ALA A 201 9.43 -6.94 4.69
C ALA A 201 9.69 -7.22 3.21
N SER A 202 8.64 -7.41 2.41
CA SER A 202 8.78 -7.73 0.97
C SER A 202 9.34 -6.56 0.16
N VAL A 203 8.96 -5.31 0.47
CA VAL A 203 9.52 -4.11 -0.19
C VAL A 203 10.97 -3.85 0.23
N LEU A 204 11.30 -4.12 1.52
CA LEU A 204 12.70 -4.07 2.01
C LEU A 204 13.57 -5.13 1.33
N ALA A 205 13.08 -6.36 1.20
CA ALA A 205 13.80 -7.44 0.53
C ALA A 205 14.08 -7.12 -0.96
N ALA A 206 13.19 -6.36 -1.60
CA ALA A 206 13.39 -5.87 -2.96
C ALA A 206 14.35 -4.66 -3.05
N GLY A 207 14.89 -4.15 -1.92
CA GLY A 207 15.80 -2.99 -1.89
C GLY A 207 15.12 -1.66 -2.26
N LEU A 208 13.81 -1.54 -2.07
CA LEU A 208 13.02 -0.42 -2.57
C LEU A 208 12.61 0.61 -1.51
N VAL A 209 12.96 0.39 -0.24
CA VAL A 209 12.75 1.36 0.84
C VAL A 209 13.95 2.31 0.91
N ASP A 210 13.70 3.60 0.95
CA ASP A 210 14.73 4.65 1.04
C ASP A 210 14.86 5.21 2.45
N GLU A 211 13.72 5.40 3.12
CA GLU A 211 13.68 6.01 4.45
C GLU A 211 12.71 5.27 5.37
N LEU A 212 12.98 5.35 6.67
CA LEU A 212 12.16 4.76 7.71
C LEU A 212 11.93 5.77 8.82
N TRP A 213 10.66 6.05 9.11
CA TRP A 213 10.22 6.73 10.31
C TRP A 213 9.64 5.72 11.30
N LEU A 214 10.17 5.72 12.52
CA LEU A 214 9.63 4.93 13.63
C LEU A 214 9.26 5.86 14.78
N THR A 215 8.01 5.80 15.22
CA THR A 215 7.60 6.40 16.49
C THR A 215 7.60 5.31 17.55
N VAL A 216 8.50 5.41 18.52
CA VAL A 216 8.52 4.51 19.69
C VAL A 216 7.57 5.06 20.73
N CYS A 217 6.48 4.34 20.97
CA CYS A 217 5.43 4.70 21.92
C CYS A 217 5.70 4.07 23.30
N PRO A 218 5.30 4.75 24.39
CA PRO A 218 5.65 4.37 25.75
C PRO A 218 4.74 3.27 26.33
N LEU A 219 4.69 2.11 25.66
CA LEU A 219 3.94 0.93 26.11
C LEU A 219 4.68 -0.34 25.73
N ILE A 220 4.33 -1.43 26.38
CA ILE A 220 4.79 -2.79 26.08
C ILE A 220 3.58 -3.63 25.70
N LEU A 221 3.63 -4.31 24.58
CA LEU A 221 2.56 -5.20 24.09
C LEU A 221 2.88 -6.68 24.34
N GLY A 222 4.14 -7.07 24.20
CA GLY A 222 4.57 -8.46 24.34
C GLY A 222 3.99 -9.37 23.25
N GLY A 223 4.00 -10.68 23.54
CA GLY A 223 3.42 -11.72 22.67
C GLY A 223 4.35 -12.15 21.53
N ALA A 224 4.61 -13.45 21.43
CA ALA A 224 5.46 -14.01 20.37
C ALA A 224 4.82 -13.77 18.97
N ASP A 225 3.50 -13.89 18.86
CA ASP A 225 2.74 -13.75 17.61
C ASP A 225 2.28 -12.32 17.31
N ALA A 226 2.57 -11.38 18.20
CA ALA A 226 2.26 -9.97 17.97
C ALA A 226 3.13 -9.42 16.82
N PRO A 227 2.51 -8.74 15.82
CA PRO A 227 3.21 -8.35 14.60
C PRO A 227 4.29 -7.31 14.86
N THR A 228 5.38 -7.41 14.08
CA THR A 228 6.52 -6.50 14.11
C THR A 228 6.54 -5.61 12.87
N PRO A 229 7.35 -4.52 12.87
CA PRO A 229 7.53 -3.65 11.70
C PRO A 229 7.94 -4.39 10.43
N VAL A 230 8.75 -5.45 10.58
CA VAL A 230 9.27 -6.27 9.49
C VAL A 230 9.00 -7.72 9.85
N GLU A 231 8.02 -8.33 9.20
CA GLU A 231 7.66 -9.76 9.33
C GLU A 231 8.32 -10.56 8.20
N GLY A 232 7.98 -11.84 8.06
CA GLY A 232 8.49 -12.74 7.00
C GLY A 232 9.69 -13.55 7.46
N GLU A 233 10.52 -13.98 6.50
CA GLU A 233 11.68 -14.85 6.79
C GLU A 233 12.84 -14.11 7.48
N GLY A 234 12.83 -12.77 7.42
CA GLY A 234 13.91 -11.94 7.97
C GLY A 234 15.15 -11.92 7.10
N PHE A 235 16.22 -11.34 7.65
CA PHE A 235 17.51 -11.21 7.00
C PHE A 235 18.61 -11.82 7.87
N LEU A 236 19.58 -12.45 7.25
CA LEU A 236 20.83 -12.77 7.96
C LEU A 236 21.53 -11.47 8.34
N ALA A 237 22.20 -11.44 9.49
CA ALA A 237 22.79 -10.22 10.04
C ALA A 237 23.75 -9.51 9.07
N ASP A 238 24.51 -10.28 8.29
CA ASP A 238 25.48 -9.75 7.32
C ASP A 238 24.80 -9.16 6.06
N LEU A 239 23.57 -9.61 5.75
CA LEU A 239 22.79 -9.20 4.58
C LEU A 239 21.68 -8.22 4.95
N ALA A 240 21.45 -7.97 6.23
CA ALA A 240 20.40 -7.08 6.70
C ALA A 240 20.63 -5.63 6.21
N PRO A 241 19.58 -4.95 5.72
CA PRO A 241 19.68 -3.54 5.38
C PRO A 241 20.25 -2.72 6.54
N LYS A 242 21.26 -1.92 6.28
CA LYS A 242 21.85 -1.03 7.29
C LYS A 242 21.09 0.29 7.31
N LEU A 243 21.09 0.93 8.46
CA LEU A 243 20.34 2.17 8.67
C LEU A 243 21.31 3.28 9.12
N GLN A 244 21.23 4.43 8.44
CA GLN A 244 21.87 5.66 8.86
C GLN A 244 20.87 6.50 9.63
N LEU A 245 21.13 6.79 10.90
CA LEU A 245 20.29 7.67 11.70
C LEU A 245 20.40 9.11 11.19
N LEU A 246 19.28 9.70 10.78
CA LEU A 246 19.19 11.08 10.29
C LEU A 246 18.71 12.06 11.37
N ALA A 247 17.74 11.63 12.18
CA ALA A 247 17.20 12.47 13.25
C ALA A 247 16.61 11.64 14.39
N VAL A 248 16.68 12.22 15.59
CA VAL A 248 15.99 11.74 16.79
C VAL A 248 15.25 12.92 17.40
N LYS A 249 13.97 12.76 17.70
CA LYS A 249 13.17 13.80 18.35
C LYS A 249 12.31 13.18 19.43
N GLN A 250 12.40 13.68 20.65
CA GLN A 250 11.45 13.36 21.72
C GLN A 250 10.31 14.37 21.70
N VAL A 251 9.06 13.87 21.76
CA VAL A 251 7.87 14.69 21.93
C VAL A 251 6.97 14.03 22.97
N GLY A 252 6.84 14.67 24.13
CA GLY A 252 6.20 14.05 25.29
C GLY A 252 6.97 12.80 25.73
N GLN A 253 6.30 11.66 25.71
CA GLN A 253 6.87 10.37 26.08
C GLN A 253 7.23 9.50 24.85
N GLU A 254 7.04 10.02 23.63
CA GLU A 254 7.34 9.33 22.39
C GLU A 254 8.68 9.75 21.82
N VAL A 255 9.37 8.82 21.14
CA VAL A 255 10.62 9.08 20.44
C VAL A 255 10.40 8.83 18.95
N PHE A 256 10.65 9.85 18.15
CA PHE A 256 10.60 9.81 16.69
C PHE A 256 12.00 9.58 16.16
N LEU A 257 12.19 8.50 15.42
CA LEU A 257 13.44 8.11 14.79
C LEU A 257 13.30 8.19 13.28
N HIS A 258 14.23 8.88 12.62
CA HIS A 258 14.30 8.97 11.17
C HIS A 258 15.58 8.33 10.68
N TYR A 259 15.46 7.36 9.80
CA TYR A 259 16.59 6.65 9.21
C TYR A 259 16.56 6.72 7.68
N ARG A 260 17.75 6.74 7.09
CA ARG A 260 17.96 6.35 5.71
C ARG A 260 18.34 4.88 5.67
N VAL A 261 17.83 4.16 4.66
CA VAL A 261 18.22 2.77 4.41
C VAL A 261 19.41 2.77 3.47
N ASP A 262 20.56 2.21 3.91
CA ASP A 262 21.74 2.06 3.07
C ASP A 262 21.50 0.93 2.05
N ARG A 263 22.05 1.12 0.85
CA ARG A 263 21.93 0.19 -0.29
C ARG A 263 23.27 -0.43 -0.63
#